data_6c3747b6ad2390d8119b053555ae24e5
#
_entry.id   6c3747b6ad2390d8119b053555ae24e5
#
_cell.length_a   1.000
_cell.length_b   1.000
_cell.length_c   1.000
_cell.angle_alpha   90.00
_cell.angle_beta   90.00
_cell.angle_gamma   90.00
#
_symmetry.space_group_name_H-M   'P 1'
#
loop_
_entity.id
_entity.type
_entity.pdbx_description
1 polymer ?
#
loop_
_entity_poly.entity_id
_entity_poly.type
_entity_poly.pdbx_seq_one_letter_code
_entity_poly.pdbx_strand_id
1 'polypeptide(L)' 'DWVDYLTANIYFGLRDEKLRDGLKARLRELLD' A
#
# COMPACT_ATOMS: atom_id res chain seq x y z
N ASP A 1 -7.30 -15.42 -0.70
CA ASP A 1 -7.78 -15.04 0.64
C ASP A 1 -7.69 -13.54 0.85
N TRP A 2 -8.07 -13.08 2.01
CA TRP A 2 -8.09 -11.64 2.31
C TRP A 2 -6.70 -11.03 2.36
N VAL A 3 -5.71 -11.77 2.83
CA VAL A 3 -4.32 -11.29 2.87
C VAL A 3 -3.82 -11.06 1.45
N ASP A 4 -4.05 -12.00 0.56
CA ASP A 4 -3.65 -11.85 -0.83
C ASP A 4 -4.37 -10.67 -1.51
N TYR A 5 -5.65 -10.53 -1.25
CA TYR A 5 -6.45 -9.44 -1.80
C TYR A 5 -5.91 -8.07 -1.36
N LEU A 6 -5.69 -7.90 -0.06
CA LEU A 6 -5.19 -6.64 0.49
C LEU A 6 -3.77 -6.36 0.03
N THR A 7 -2.94 -7.39 -0.05
CA THR A 7 -1.57 -7.26 -0.55
C THR A 7 -1.55 -6.77 -1.98
N ALA A 8 -2.44 -7.32 -2.82
CA ALA A 8 -2.54 -6.89 -4.21
C ALA A 8 -2.93 -5.41 -4.32
N ASN A 9 -3.85 -4.95 -3.47
CA ASN A 9 -4.24 -3.54 -3.45
C ASN A 9 -3.07 -2.64 -3.09
N ILE A 10 -2.28 -3.02 -2.09
CA ILE A 10 -1.10 -2.27 -1.68
C ILE A 10 -0.06 -2.28 -2.81
N TYR A 11 0.15 -3.43 -3.42
CA TYR A 11 1.11 -3.58 -4.52
C TYR A 11 0.80 -2.61 -5.67
N PHE A 12 -0.45 -2.60 -6.11
CA PHE A 12 -0.84 -1.71 -7.21
C PHE A 12 -0.78 -0.24 -6.81
N GLY A 13 -1.13 0.08 -5.57
CA GLY A 13 -1.03 1.45 -5.08
C GLY A 13 0.41 1.95 -5.05
N LEU A 14 1.35 1.08 -4.66
CA LEU A 14 2.77 1.45 -4.61
C LEU A 14 3.39 1.60 -6.00
N ARG A 15 2.78 1.02 -7.02
CA ARG A 15 3.25 1.17 -8.40
C ARG A 15 2.70 2.41 -9.09
N ASP A 16 1.69 3.03 -8.51
CA ASP A 16 1.11 4.25 -9.04
C ASP A 16 1.92 5.44 -8.53
N GLU A 17 2.54 6.19 -9.45
CA GLU A 17 3.40 7.31 -9.09
C GLU A 17 2.70 8.36 -8.24
N LYS A 18 1.41 8.57 -8.47
CA LYS A 18 0.64 9.59 -7.75
C LYS A 18 0.28 9.16 -6.33
N LEU A 19 0.12 7.86 -6.13
CA LEU A 19 -0.33 7.32 -4.85
C LEU A 19 0.80 6.79 -3.97
N ARG A 20 1.92 6.44 -4.59
CA ARG A 20 3.00 5.72 -3.92
C ARG A 20 3.50 6.39 -2.65
N ASP A 21 3.87 7.66 -2.74
CA ASP A 21 4.49 8.34 -1.59
C ASP A 21 3.52 8.51 -0.43
N GLY A 22 2.28 8.86 -0.72
CA GLY A 22 1.24 8.95 0.30
C GLY A 22 0.95 7.61 0.93
N LEU A 23 0.89 6.56 0.12
CA LEU A 23 0.63 5.20 0.62
C LEU A 23 1.78 4.72 1.49
N LYS A 24 3.02 4.96 1.10
CA LYS A 24 4.19 4.61 1.91
C LYS A 24 4.13 5.26 3.29
N ALA A 25 3.80 6.55 3.33
CA ALA A 25 3.69 7.27 4.59
C ALA A 25 2.63 6.67 5.51
N ARG A 26 1.48 6.33 4.93
CA ARG A 26 0.40 5.71 5.72
C ARG A 26 0.78 4.32 6.22
N LEU A 27 1.44 3.54 5.37
CA LEU A 27 1.89 2.20 5.78
C LEU A 27 2.87 2.26 6.93
N ARG A 28 3.78 3.24 6.92
CA ARG A 28 4.71 3.43 8.04
C ARG A 28 3.97 3.71 9.33
N GLU A 29 2.96 4.57 9.30
CA GLU A 29 2.16 4.87 10.47
C GLU A 29 1.44 3.63 10.99
N LEU A 30 0.92 2.81 10.09
CA LEU A 30 0.18 1.61 10.47
C LEU A 30 1.07 0.50 11.03
N LEU A 31 2.30 0.39 10.54
CA LEU A 31 3.22 -0.69 10.91
C LEU A 31 4.12 -0.34 12.07
N ASP A 32 4.17 0.91 12.44
CA ASP A 32 5.06 1.40 13.49
C ASP A 32 4.50 1.23 14.90
#